data_eeff131b57f81752028d4a06728a3eee
#
_entry.id   eeff131b57f81752028d4a06728a3eee
#
_cell.length_a   1.000
_cell.length_b   1.000
_cell.length_c   1.000
_cell.angle_alpha   90.00
_cell.angle_beta   90.00
_cell.angle_gamma   90.00
#
_symmetry.space_group_name_H-M   'P 1'
#
loop_
_entity.id
_entity.type
_entity.pdbx_description
1 polymer ?
#
loop_
_entity_poly.entity_id
_entity_poly.type
_entity_poly.pdbx_seq_one_letter_code
_entity_poly.pdbx_strand_id
1 'polypeptide(L)'
;ILHSLSGTMAISESTLVDTEKMAIEEINASGGVKVGGKSYKIEYIVEDGASDWPTFAEKSKKLIDQDGVPVVFGGWTSASRKAMLPVYESKDAFLYYPIQYEAQECSNNIFYTGATPNQQSEPATDFMYKRSPAAGGDFFLVGSDYVFPRTSNTITKAQVKQLGGKVVGEDYLPLGNTEVAPIISKIKKALPEGGIIINTLNGDQNVAFFKQIQDAGITPSSGYYVMNYSIAEEEISTIGPEFLEGHYGAWNYMMSIDTPASKKFAKSSR
;
A
#
# COMPACT_ATOMS: atom_id res chain seq x y z
N ILE A 1 -0.55 11.43 -14.69
CA ILE A 1 -0.64 10.97 -13.28
C ILE A 1 -2.07 10.52 -13.06
N LEU A 2 -2.27 9.29 -12.55
CA LEU A 2 -3.59 8.72 -12.32
C LEU A 2 -3.64 8.02 -10.95
N HIS A 3 -4.25 8.66 -9.99
CA HIS A 3 -4.43 8.16 -8.62
C HIS A 3 -5.82 8.50 -8.10
N SER A 4 -6.25 7.86 -7.00
CA SER A 4 -7.48 8.25 -6.30
C SER A 4 -7.25 9.51 -5.49
N LEU A 5 -7.89 10.59 -5.89
CA LEU A 5 -7.93 11.87 -5.16
C LEU A 5 -9.22 12.01 -4.34
N SER A 6 -10.16 11.09 -4.55
CA SER A 6 -11.42 10.99 -3.82
C SER A 6 -11.73 9.52 -3.48
N GLY A 7 -12.69 9.32 -2.56
CA GLY A 7 -13.06 8.00 -2.06
C GLY A 7 -12.08 7.43 -1.03
N THR A 8 -12.25 6.15 -0.69
CA THR A 8 -11.56 5.47 0.41
C THR A 8 -10.03 5.45 0.30
N MET A 9 -9.49 5.47 -0.92
CA MET A 9 -8.04 5.41 -1.16
C MET A 9 -7.36 6.77 -1.20
N ALA A 10 -8.10 7.88 -1.16
CA ALA A 10 -7.54 9.23 -1.23
C ALA A 10 -6.51 9.51 -0.11
N ILE A 11 -6.73 8.94 1.07
CA ILE A 11 -5.82 9.06 2.23
C ILE A 11 -4.39 8.53 1.91
N SER A 12 -4.29 7.49 1.08
CA SER A 12 -3.02 6.86 0.71
C SER A 12 -2.47 7.36 -0.63
N GLU A 13 -3.32 7.83 -1.54
CA GLU A 13 -2.92 8.13 -2.92
C GLU A 13 -2.63 9.60 -3.20
N SER A 14 -3.18 10.54 -2.40
CA SER A 14 -2.97 11.97 -2.64
C SER A 14 -1.50 12.38 -2.55
N THR A 15 -0.76 11.83 -1.60
CA THR A 15 0.67 12.12 -1.40
C THR A 15 1.56 11.59 -2.53
N LEU A 16 1.11 10.54 -3.24
CA LEU A 16 1.82 10.05 -4.42
C LEU A 16 1.79 11.08 -5.55
N VAL A 17 0.63 11.70 -5.79
CA VAL A 17 0.49 12.77 -6.79
C VAL A 17 1.44 13.93 -6.49
N ASP A 18 1.54 14.34 -5.23
CA ASP A 18 2.44 15.42 -4.83
C ASP A 18 3.92 15.01 -5.00
N THR A 19 4.27 13.77 -4.68
CA THR A 19 5.62 13.23 -4.86
C THR A 19 6.00 13.17 -6.34
N GLU A 20 5.10 12.71 -7.21
CA GLU A 20 5.33 12.65 -8.66
C GLU A 20 5.48 14.05 -9.27
N LYS A 21 4.65 15.01 -8.87
CA LYS A 21 4.78 16.41 -9.26
C LYS A 21 6.12 16.99 -8.83
N MET A 22 6.52 16.78 -7.58
CA MET A 22 7.80 17.24 -7.05
C MET A 22 8.97 16.68 -7.88
N ALA A 23 8.95 15.39 -8.21
CA ALA A 23 9.98 14.78 -9.04
C ALA A 23 10.03 15.38 -10.46
N ILE A 24 8.88 15.63 -11.08
CA ILE A 24 8.78 16.28 -12.38
C ILE A 24 9.32 17.72 -12.33
N GLU A 25 8.99 18.45 -11.30
CA GLU A 25 9.48 19.82 -11.10
C GLU A 25 10.99 19.88 -10.91
N GLU A 26 11.56 18.95 -10.13
CA GLU A 26 13.01 18.82 -9.94
C GLU A 26 13.73 18.49 -11.26
N ILE A 27 13.19 17.55 -12.05
CA ILE A 27 13.71 17.21 -13.38
C ILE A 27 13.66 18.44 -14.30
N ASN A 28 12.54 19.15 -14.31
CA ASN A 28 12.34 20.34 -15.15
C ASN A 28 13.27 21.49 -14.75
N ALA A 29 13.48 21.70 -13.45
CA ALA A 29 14.43 22.69 -12.93
C ALA A 29 15.89 22.36 -13.30
N SER A 30 16.22 21.07 -13.41
CA SER A 30 17.53 20.58 -13.82
C SER A 30 17.76 20.59 -15.34
N GLY A 31 16.83 21.14 -16.13
CA GLY A 31 16.95 21.28 -17.59
C GLY A 31 16.10 20.28 -18.39
N GLY A 32 15.26 19.49 -17.71
CA GLY A 32 14.34 18.53 -18.34
C GLY A 32 14.99 17.20 -18.75
N VAL A 33 14.25 16.42 -19.51
CA VAL A 33 14.69 15.11 -20.02
C VAL A 33 15.40 15.29 -21.36
N LYS A 34 16.55 14.63 -21.53
CA LYS A 34 17.31 14.66 -22.78
C LYS A 34 16.92 13.48 -23.67
N VAL A 35 16.42 13.79 -24.86
CA VAL A 35 16.05 12.79 -25.87
C VAL A 35 16.68 13.21 -27.22
N GLY A 36 17.47 12.34 -27.84
CA GLY A 36 18.10 12.62 -29.12
C GLY A 36 18.95 13.92 -29.14
N GLY A 37 19.59 14.27 -28.02
CA GLY A 37 20.42 15.47 -27.87
C GLY A 37 19.63 16.77 -27.61
N LYS A 38 18.30 16.72 -27.56
CA LYS A 38 17.42 17.85 -27.21
C LYS A 38 16.91 17.69 -25.78
N SER A 39 16.71 18.80 -25.09
CA SER A 39 16.10 18.84 -23.76
C SER A 39 14.61 19.16 -23.88
N TYR A 40 13.80 18.40 -23.16
CA TYR A 40 12.35 18.55 -23.09
C TYR A 40 11.91 18.74 -21.64
N LYS A 41 11.00 19.67 -21.41
CA LYS A 41 10.30 19.77 -20.14
C LYS A 41 9.15 18.77 -20.11
N ILE A 42 8.88 18.20 -18.94
CA ILE A 42 7.75 17.31 -18.70
C ILE A 42 6.55 18.19 -18.34
N GLU A 43 5.47 18.07 -19.08
CA GLU A 43 4.15 18.53 -18.70
C GLU A 43 3.36 17.34 -18.16
N TYR A 44 2.47 17.54 -17.20
CA TYR A 44 1.67 16.47 -16.63
C TYR A 44 0.19 16.81 -16.60
N ILE A 45 -0.62 15.79 -16.76
CA ILE A 45 -2.08 15.82 -16.58
C ILE A 45 -2.39 14.93 -15.37
N VAL A 46 -3.27 15.40 -14.49
CA VAL A 46 -3.71 14.65 -13.32
C VAL A 46 -5.16 14.25 -13.49
N GLU A 47 -5.45 12.96 -13.30
CA GLU A 47 -6.80 12.41 -13.31
C GLU A 47 -7.12 11.72 -11.99
N ASP A 48 -8.35 11.85 -11.54
CA ASP A 48 -8.86 11.20 -10.35
C ASP A 48 -9.49 9.84 -10.71
N GLY A 49 -8.94 8.77 -10.14
CA GLY A 49 -9.46 7.41 -10.25
C GLY A 49 -10.63 7.12 -9.30
N ALA A 50 -10.93 8.06 -8.40
CA ALA A 50 -12.09 8.08 -7.50
C ALA A 50 -12.28 6.80 -6.66
N SER A 51 -11.21 6.04 -6.38
CA SER A 51 -11.26 4.73 -5.71
C SER A 51 -12.18 3.72 -6.40
N ASP A 52 -12.41 3.90 -7.72
CA ASP A 52 -13.31 3.09 -8.54
C ASP A 52 -12.57 2.49 -9.74
N TRP A 53 -12.53 1.18 -9.81
CA TRP A 53 -11.70 0.48 -10.79
C TRP A 53 -12.12 0.71 -12.25
N PRO A 54 -13.42 0.70 -12.62
CA PRO A 54 -13.86 1.13 -13.93
C PRO A 54 -13.41 2.53 -14.30
N THR A 55 -13.44 3.48 -13.36
CA THR A 55 -12.98 4.86 -13.55
C THR A 55 -11.50 4.91 -13.87
N PHE A 56 -10.65 4.11 -13.21
CA PHE A 56 -9.23 4.00 -13.56
C PHE A 56 -9.02 3.56 -15.01
N ALA A 57 -9.78 2.56 -15.48
CA ALA A 57 -9.71 2.10 -16.88
C ALA A 57 -10.19 3.18 -17.86
N GLU A 58 -11.26 3.90 -17.53
CA GLU A 58 -11.78 5.01 -18.35
C GLU A 58 -10.79 6.17 -18.44
N LYS A 59 -10.24 6.60 -17.31
CA LYS A 59 -9.24 7.69 -17.24
C LYS A 59 -7.95 7.31 -17.96
N SER A 60 -7.53 6.04 -17.90
CA SER A 60 -6.40 5.54 -18.68
C SER A 60 -6.66 5.70 -20.19
N LYS A 61 -7.83 5.33 -20.67
CA LYS A 61 -8.20 5.52 -22.09
C LYS A 61 -8.21 7.00 -22.47
N LYS A 62 -8.76 7.86 -21.61
CA LYS A 62 -8.74 9.30 -21.83
C LYS A 62 -7.32 9.86 -21.98
N LEU A 63 -6.45 9.56 -21.03
CA LEU A 63 -5.06 10.00 -21.02
C LEU A 63 -4.30 9.55 -22.29
N ILE A 64 -4.53 8.32 -22.74
CA ILE A 64 -3.84 7.78 -23.93
C ILE A 64 -4.47 8.31 -25.24
N ASP A 65 -5.80 8.19 -25.39
CA ASP A 65 -6.47 8.41 -26.66
C ASP A 65 -6.81 9.89 -26.94
N GLN A 66 -7.10 10.67 -25.89
CA GLN A 66 -7.54 12.06 -26.03
C GLN A 66 -6.41 13.03 -25.69
N ASP A 67 -5.70 12.77 -24.60
CA ASP A 67 -4.64 13.66 -24.13
C ASP A 67 -3.28 13.31 -24.77
N GLY A 68 -3.13 12.12 -25.36
CA GLY A 68 -1.95 11.70 -26.11
C GLY A 68 -0.69 11.54 -25.26
N VAL A 69 -0.84 11.21 -23.97
CA VAL A 69 0.33 11.07 -23.09
C VAL A 69 1.15 9.83 -23.46
N PRO A 70 2.50 9.90 -23.46
CA PRO A 70 3.35 8.76 -23.81
C PRO A 70 3.43 7.70 -22.71
N VAL A 71 3.24 8.11 -21.46
CA VAL A 71 3.31 7.24 -20.28
C VAL A 71 2.35 7.72 -19.20
N VAL A 72 1.91 6.81 -18.33
CA VAL A 72 1.13 7.14 -17.14
C VAL A 72 1.86 6.61 -15.90
N PHE A 73 1.90 7.43 -14.87
CA PHE A 73 2.30 7.01 -13.51
C PHE A 73 1.04 6.91 -12.68
N GLY A 74 0.85 5.78 -11.97
CA GLY A 74 -0.35 5.69 -11.17
C GLY A 74 -0.79 4.31 -10.75
N GLY A 75 -1.93 4.32 -10.09
CA GLY A 75 -2.50 3.19 -9.39
C GLY A 75 -1.84 2.95 -8.03
N TRP A 76 -2.63 2.54 -7.07
CA TRP A 76 -2.17 2.10 -5.76
C TRP A 76 -2.61 0.67 -5.47
N THR A 77 -3.89 0.38 -5.67
CA THR A 77 -4.41 -0.97 -5.45
C THR A 77 -4.08 -1.89 -6.63
N SER A 78 -3.83 -3.16 -6.34
CA SER A 78 -3.72 -4.17 -7.40
C SER A 78 -5.01 -4.32 -8.20
N ALA A 79 -6.15 -3.96 -7.62
CA ALA A 79 -7.43 -3.96 -8.32
C ALA A 79 -7.49 -2.86 -9.39
N SER A 80 -7.06 -1.62 -9.08
CA SER A 80 -6.97 -0.56 -10.09
C SER A 80 -5.98 -0.91 -11.21
N ARG A 81 -4.80 -1.45 -10.85
CA ARG A 81 -3.82 -1.91 -11.85
C ARG A 81 -4.41 -2.97 -12.78
N LYS A 82 -5.10 -3.97 -12.25
CA LYS A 82 -5.72 -5.03 -13.06
C LYS A 82 -6.85 -4.50 -13.96
N ALA A 83 -7.56 -3.48 -13.54
CA ALA A 83 -8.55 -2.81 -14.39
C ALA A 83 -7.90 -2.01 -15.52
N MET A 84 -6.76 -1.39 -15.24
CA MET A 84 -5.97 -0.62 -16.23
C MET A 84 -5.20 -1.52 -17.21
N LEU A 85 -4.70 -2.68 -16.79
CA LEU A 85 -3.84 -3.58 -17.56
C LEU A 85 -4.33 -3.83 -19.00
N PRO A 86 -5.60 -4.24 -19.26
CA PRO A 86 -6.09 -4.46 -20.61
C PRO A 86 -6.04 -3.21 -21.50
N VAL A 87 -6.17 -2.02 -20.91
CA VAL A 87 -6.11 -0.76 -21.64
C VAL A 87 -4.70 -0.54 -22.16
N TYR A 88 -3.68 -0.67 -21.29
CA TYR A 88 -2.28 -0.46 -21.69
C TYR A 88 -1.79 -1.51 -22.69
N GLU A 89 -2.15 -2.77 -22.51
CA GLU A 89 -1.80 -3.84 -23.45
C GLU A 89 -2.46 -3.64 -24.83
N SER A 90 -3.76 -3.28 -24.86
CA SER A 90 -4.46 -3.08 -26.13
C SER A 90 -4.03 -1.83 -26.91
N LYS A 91 -3.44 -0.85 -26.23
CA LYS A 91 -3.00 0.42 -26.80
C LYS A 91 -1.49 0.49 -27.03
N ASP A 92 -0.74 -0.55 -26.63
CA ASP A 92 0.73 -0.56 -26.61
C ASP A 92 1.30 0.68 -25.88
N ALA A 93 0.64 1.06 -24.79
CA ALA A 93 1.00 2.19 -23.93
C ALA A 93 1.66 1.70 -22.65
N PHE A 94 2.27 2.60 -21.87
CA PHE A 94 3.03 2.24 -20.68
C PHE A 94 2.45 2.82 -19.40
N LEU A 95 2.36 1.95 -18.37
CA LEU A 95 2.03 2.30 -17.01
C LEU A 95 3.26 2.07 -16.10
N TYR A 96 3.63 3.08 -15.33
CA TYR A 96 4.57 2.94 -14.22
C TYR A 96 3.76 2.83 -12.92
N TYR A 97 3.76 1.61 -12.34
CA TYR A 97 3.03 1.29 -11.12
C TYR A 97 3.96 1.38 -9.91
N PRO A 98 3.77 2.35 -8.98
CA PRO A 98 4.78 2.70 -7.98
C PRO A 98 4.72 1.87 -6.70
N ILE A 99 3.62 1.17 -6.43
CA ILE A 99 3.30 0.58 -5.12
C ILE A 99 3.63 -0.92 -5.08
N GLN A 100 3.82 -1.43 -3.87
CA GLN A 100 3.96 -2.87 -3.63
C GLN A 100 2.78 -3.66 -4.21
N TYR A 101 3.03 -4.89 -4.56
CA TYR A 101 2.00 -5.76 -5.12
C TYR A 101 2.30 -7.23 -4.81
N GLU A 102 1.32 -8.07 -5.04
CA GLU A 102 1.38 -9.51 -4.75
C GLU A 102 2.29 -10.31 -5.67
N ALA A 103 2.99 -9.67 -6.62
CA ALA A 103 3.70 -10.32 -7.72
C ALA A 103 2.74 -11.17 -8.59
N GLN A 104 3.24 -12.22 -9.25
CA GLN A 104 2.46 -13.18 -10.06
C GLN A 104 1.70 -12.54 -11.24
N GLU A 105 2.13 -11.37 -11.67
CA GLU A 105 1.65 -10.68 -12.85
C GLU A 105 2.85 -10.25 -13.69
N CYS A 106 2.75 -10.38 -14.98
CA CYS A 106 3.78 -9.98 -15.93
C CYS A 106 3.10 -9.34 -17.14
N SER A 107 3.50 -8.13 -17.46
CA SER A 107 3.07 -7.42 -18.65
C SER A 107 4.23 -6.65 -19.25
N ASN A 108 4.32 -6.61 -20.57
CA ASN A 108 5.30 -5.78 -21.28
C ASN A 108 4.95 -4.28 -21.23
N ASN A 109 3.76 -3.95 -20.79
CA ASN A 109 3.20 -2.61 -20.77
C ASN A 109 3.13 -1.98 -19.36
N ILE A 110 3.48 -2.75 -18.31
CA ILE A 110 3.50 -2.25 -16.94
C ILE A 110 4.90 -2.38 -16.35
N PHE A 111 5.44 -1.27 -15.85
CA PHE A 111 6.67 -1.23 -15.07
C PHE A 111 6.32 -1.29 -13.58
N TYR A 112 6.60 -2.41 -12.96
CA TYR A 112 6.37 -2.65 -11.53
C TYR A 112 7.57 -2.13 -10.76
N THR A 113 7.45 -0.97 -10.11
CA THR A 113 8.54 -0.32 -9.39
C THR A 113 8.44 -0.47 -7.88
N GLY A 114 7.31 -0.95 -7.39
CA GLY A 114 7.09 -1.24 -5.97
C GLY A 114 7.60 -2.62 -5.53
N ALA A 115 7.58 -2.85 -4.23
CA ALA A 115 8.08 -4.06 -3.61
C ALA A 115 7.22 -5.30 -3.91
N THR A 116 7.86 -6.42 -4.12
CA THR A 116 7.26 -7.76 -4.17
C THR A 116 7.21 -8.40 -2.78
N PRO A 117 6.46 -9.50 -2.56
CA PRO A 117 6.35 -10.12 -1.25
C PRO A 117 7.68 -10.49 -0.59
N ASN A 118 8.63 -10.97 -1.36
CA ASN A 118 9.99 -11.29 -0.86
C ASN A 118 10.79 -10.06 -0.42
N GLN A 119 10.34 -8.87 -0.79
CA GLN A 119 10.96 -7.59 -0.40
C GLN A 119 10.20 -6.89 0.75
N GLN A 120 8.95 -7.26 1.01
CA GLN A 120 8.11 -6.62 2.03
C GLN A 120 7.53 -7.64 3.01
N SER A 121 6.52 -8.42 2.61
CA SER A 121 5.73 -9.24 3.54
C SER A 121 6.49 -10.43 4.10
N GLU A 122 7.35 -11.07 3.34
CA GLU A 122 8.13 -12.21 3.81
C GLU A 122 9.15 -11.83 4.90
N PRO A 123 10.04 -10.83 4.71
CA PRO A 123 10.94 -10.42 5.80
C PRO A 123 10.20 -9.85 7.00
N ALA A 124 9.08 -9.17 6.80
CA ALA A 124 8.26 -8.66 7.90
C ALA A 124 7.59 -9.79 8.70
N THR A 125 7.07 -10.82 8.03
CA THR A 125 6.50 -12.01 8.69
C THR A 125 7.57 -12.75 9.50
N ASP A 126 8.77 -12.94 8.94
CA ASP A 126 9.90 -13.56 9.64
C ASP A 126 10.32 -12.76 10.89
N PHE A 127 10.38 -11.45 10.77
CA PHE A 127 10.65 -10.55 11.89
C PHE A 127 9.60 -10.67 13.00
N MET A 128 8.32 -10.67 12.65
CA MET A 128 7.23 -10.79 13.62
C MET A 128 7.22 -12.15 14.28
N TYR A 129 7.46 -13.23 13.54
CA TYR A 129 7.56 -14.58 14.11
C TYR A 129 8.70 -14.69 15.14
N LYS A 130 9.87 -14.13 14.84
CA LYS A 130 11.02 -14.11 15.77
C LYS A 130 10.76 -13.28 17.01
N ARG A 131 9.94 -12.27 16.94
CA ARG A 131 9.51 -11.44 18.07
C ARG A 131 8.38 -12.08 18.89
N SER A 132 7.74 -13.07 18.34
CA SER A 132 6.54 -13.72 18.84
C SER A 132 6.69 -14.70 20.04
N PRO A 133 7.86 -15.04 20.62
CA PRO A 133 7.88 -15.92 21.78
C PRO A 133 7.02 -15.43 22.95
N ALA A 134 6.82 -14.10 23.05
CA ALA A 134 5.93 -13.51 24.04
C ALA A 134 4.44 -13.59 23.66
N ALA A 135 4.12 -13.86 22.38
CA ALA A 135 2.76 -13.87 21.83
C ALA A 135 2.32 -15.26 21.32
N GLY A 136 2.99 -16.33 21.74
CA GLY A 136 2.59 -17.71 21.46
C GLY A 136 2.76 -18.18 20.00
N GLY A 137 3.27 -17.37 19.10
CA GLY A 137 3.48 -17.72 17.67
C GLY A 137 2.19 -17.79 16.85
N ASP A 138 1.08 -17.30 17.38
CA ASP A 138 -0.21 -17.32 16.70
C ASP A 138 -0.46 -16.03 15.95
N PHE A 139 -0.96 -16.17 14.71
CA PHE A 139 -1.23 -15.09 13.79
C PHE A 139 -2.71 -15.02 13.44
N PHE A 140 -3.23 -13.79 13.38
CA PHE A 140 -4.53 -13.48 12.76
C PHE A 140 -4.31 -12.57 11.57
N LEU A 141 -4.94 -12.87 10.43
CA LEU A 141 -4.78 -12.11 9.21
C LEU A 141 -6.04 -11.30 8.92
N VAL A 142 -5.89 -10.00 8.70
CA VAL A 142 -7.00 -9.13 8.26
C VAL A 142 -6.64 -8.47 6.94
N GLY A 143 -7.63 -8.24 6.08
CA GLY A 143 -7.39 -7.57 4.82
C GLY A 143 -8.63 -6.97 4.18
N SER A 144 -8.42 -6.03 3.30
CA SER A 144 -9.46 -5.59 2.36
C SER A 144 -9.77 -6.70 1.37
N ASP A 145 -11.03 -6.80 0.95
CA ASP A 145 -11.48 -7.91 0.11
C ASP A 145 -11.21 -7.66 -1.37
N TYR A 146 -9.94 -7.78 -1.78
CA TYR A 146 -9.52 -7.78 -3.18
C TYR A 146 -8.20 -8.57 -3.37
N VAL A 147 -7.65 -8.59 -4.57
CA VAL A 147 -6.58 -9.51 -4.97
C VAL A 147 -5.32 -9.38 -4.12
N PHE A 148 -4.83 -8.16 -3.82
CA PHE A 148 -3.58 -8.00 -3.07
C PHE A 148 -3.66 -8.58 -1.64
N PRO A 149 -4.62 -8.20 -0.78
CA PRO A 149 -4.71 -8.77 0.57
C PRO A 149 -4.90 -10.29 0.57
N ARG A 150 -5.75 -10.81 -0.30
CA ARG A 150 -5.99 -12.26 -0.37
C ARG A 150 -4.76 -13.04 -0.78
N THR A 151 -4.01 -12.55 -1.77
CA THR A 151 -2.77 -13.22 -2.21
C THR A 151 -1.65 -13.05 -1.19
N SER A 152 -1.46 -11.84 -0.64
CA SER A 152 -0.48 -11.59 0.42
C SER A 152 -0.72 -12.47 1.65
N ASN A 153 -1.97 -12.57 2.10
CA ASN A 153 -2.33 -13.44 3.22
C ASN A 153 -2.13 -14.93 2.91
N THR A 154 -2.32 -15.35 1.66
CA THR A 154 -1.99 -16.72 1.25
C THR A 154 -0.50 -17.01 1.34
N ILE A 155 0.35 -16.09 0.91
CA ILE A 155 1.81 -16.18 1.04
C ILE A 155 2.21 -16.20 2.52
N THR A 156 1.66 -15.29 3.31
CA THR A 156 1.91 -15.21 4.77
C THR A 156 1.52 -16.51 5.48
N LYS A 157 0.37 -17.11 5.16
CA LYS A 157 -0.05 -18.40 5.72
C LYS A 157 0.98 -19.52 5.44
N ALA A 158 1.45 -19.59 4.21
CA ALA A 158 2.45 -20.58 3.83
C ALA A 158 3.76 -20.39 4.59
N GLN A 159 4.21 -19.15 4.72
CA GLN A 159 5.44 -18.80 5.44
C GLN A 159 5.31 -19.05 6.96
N VAL A 160 4.24 -18.61 7.60
CA VAL A 160 3.99 -18.86 9.03
C VAL A 160 4.02 -20.36 9.33
N LYS A 161 3.40 -21.18 8.47
CA LYS A 161 3.46 -22.64 8.58
C LYS A 161 4.89 -23.19 8.47
N GLN A 162 5.69 -22.70 7.54
CA GLN A 162 7.09 -23.09 7.37
C GLN A 162 7.95 -22.72 8.59
N LEU A 163 7.66 -21.59 9.21
CA LEU A 163 8.33 -21.14 10.44
C LEU A 163 7.90 -21.93 11.70
N GLY A 164 6.87 -22.76 11.62
CA GLY A 164 6.33 -23.51 12.75
C GLY A 164 5.26 -22.78 13.56
N GLY A 165 4.81 -21.60 13.10
CA GLY A 165 3.71 -20.84 13.70
C GLY A 165 2.34 -21.31 13.23
N LYS A 166 1.29 -20.67 13.74
CA LYS A 166 -0.11 -20.95 13.38
C LYS A 166 -0.81 -19.67 12.92
N VAL A 167 -1.60 -19.77 11.87
CA VAL A 167 -2.62 -18.78 11.53
C VAL A 167 -3.94 -19.28 12.13
N VAL A 168 -4.40 -18.60 13.18
CA VAL A 168 -5.58 -19.01 13.97
C VAL A 168 -6.87 -18.37 13.46
N GLY A 169 -6.77 -17.41 12.54
CA GLY A 169 -7.91 -16.79 11.91
C GLY A 169 -7.52 -15.89 10.73
N GLU A 170 -8.49 -15.68 9.87
CA GLU A 170 -8.35 -14.83 8.69
C GLU A 170 -9.72 -14.22 8.38
N ASP A 171 -9.75 -12.92 8.11
CA ASP A 171 -11.01 -12.25 7.77
C ASP A 171 -10.78 -11.07 6.81
N TYR A 172 -11.81 -10.74 6.06
CA TYR A 172 -11.76 -9.70 5.03
C TYR A 172 -12.95 -8.76 5.13
N LEU A 173 -12.70 -7.50 4.77
CA LEU A 173 -13.69 -6.46 4.74
C LEU A 173 -13.74 -5.84 3.33
N PRO A 174 -14.92 -5.70 2.71
CA PRO A 174 -15.03 -5.01 1.43
C PRO A 174 -14.35 -3.64 1.50
N LEU A 175 -13.55 -3.29 0.49
CA LEU A 175 -12.82 -2.02 0.47
C LEU A 175 -13.80 -0.84 0.61
N GLY A 176 -13.47 0.12 1.49
CA GLY A 176 -14.33 1.27 1.83
C GLY A 176 -15.38 0.96 2.90
N ASN A 177 -15.56 -0.29 3.32
CA ASN A 177 -16.40 -0.61 4.48
C ASN A 177 -15.59 -0.45 5.77
N THR A 178 -16.08 0.34 6.72
CA THR A 178 -15.42 0.66 8.00
C THR A 178 -16.02 -0.08 9.20
N GLU A 179 -16.91 -1.04 8.98
CA GLU A 179 -17.56 -1.86 10.01
C GLU A 179 -16.61 -2.97 10.49
N VAL A 180 -15.57 -2.62 11.24
CA VAL A 180 -14.50 -3.53 11.67
C VAL A 180 -14.81 -4.30 12.96
N ALA A 181 -15.85 -3.94 13.69
CA ALA A 181 -16.21 -4.55 14.98
C ALA A 181 -16.37 -6.09 14.92
N PRO A 182 -16.97 -6.70 13.88
CA PRO A 182 -17.03 -8.17 13.78
C PRO A 182 -15.64 -8.83 13.69
N ILE A 183 -14.71 -8.19 12.95
CA ILE A 183 -13.33 -8.69 12.81
C ILE A 183 -12.61 -8.62 14.16
N ILE A 184 -12.74 -7.50 14.88
CA ILE A 184 -12.15 -7.31 16.21
C ILE A 184 -12.63 -8.36 17.19
N SER A 185 -13.93 -8.70 17.18
CA SER A 185 -14.49 -9.76 18.00
C SER A 185 -13.88 -11.14 17.68
N LYS A 186 -13.63 -11.42 16.39
CA LYS A 186 -12.96 -12.66 15.95
C LYS A 186 -11.50 -12.68 16.39
N ILE A 187 -10.77 -11.56 16.29
CA ILE A 187 -9.39 -11.46 16.76
C ILE A 187 -9.30 -11.78 18.25
N LYS A 188 -10.13 -11.15 19.09
CA LYS A 188 -10.14 -11.41 20.55
C LYS A 188 -10.44 -12.86 20.89
N LYS A 189 -11.36 -13.48 20.16
CA LYS A 189 -11.70 -14.89 20.35
C LYS A 189 -10.56 -15.82 19.92
N ALA A 190 -9.88 -15.50 18.83
CA ALA A 190 -8.82 -16.35 18.27
C ALA A 190 -7.48 -16.16 18.98
N LEU A 191 -7.22 -14.98 19.52
CA LEU A 191 -5.99 -14.59 20.22
C LEU A 191 -6.31 -14.09 21.65
N PRO A 192 -6.84 -14.95 22.55
CA PRO A 192 -7.31 -14.50 23.87
C PRO A 192 -6.19 -13.97 24.78
N GLU A 193 -4.95 -14.41 24.57
CA GLU A 193 -3.77 -14.03 25.37
C GLU A 193 -2.81 -13.09 24.61
N GLY A 194 -3.27 -12.49 23.50
CA GLY A 194 -2.41 -11.73 22.61
C GLY A 194 -1.91 -12.53 21.41
N GLY A 195 -1.19 -11.86 20.51
CA GLY A 195 -0.67 -12.49 19.30
C GLY A 195 -0.30 -11.46 18.23
N ILE A 196 -0.04 -11.97 17.03
CA ILE A 196 0.36 -11.16 15.88
C ILE A 196 -0.83 -10.96 14.95
N ILE A 197 -1.07 -9.73 14.56
CA ILE A 197 -2.06 -9.37 13.57
C ILE A 197 -1.33 -8.86 12.33
N ILE A 198 -1.47 -9.56 11.21
CA ILE A 198 -1.03 -9.03 9.91
C ILE A 198 -2.17 -8.24 9.32
N ASN A 199 -1.92 -6.97 9.07
CA ASN A 199 -2.91 -6.03 8.55
C ASN A 199 -2.60 -5.68 7.09
N THR A 200 -3.50 -6.06 6.21
CA THR A 200 -3.55 -5.72 4.79
C THR A 200 -4.84 -4.96 4.43
N LEU A 201 -5.45 -4.29 5.41
CA LEU A 201 -6.51 -3.31 5.16
C LEU A 201 -5.92 -2.09 4.45
N ASN A 202 -6.72 -1.44 3.61
CA ASN A 202 -6.29 -0.30 2.81
C ASN A 202 -7.23 0.89 2.96
N GLY A 203 -6.67 2.08 2.76
CA GLY A 203 -7.42 3.32 2.82
C GLY A 203 -7.98 3.63 4.20
N ASP A 204 -9.13 4.27 4.25
CA ASP A 204 -9.81 4.74 5.46
C ASP A 204 -10.26 3.62 6.42
N GLN A 205 -10.30 2.37 5.97
CA GLN A 205 -10.50 1.20 6.83
C GLN A 205 -9.50 1.15 7.99
N ASN A 206 -8.26 1.60 7.75
CA ASN A 206 -7.21 1.62 8.76
C ASN A 206 -7.53 2.59 9.89
N VAL A 207 -8.13 3.72 9.61
CA VAL A 207 -8.56 4.70 10.64
C VAL A 207 -9.55 4.05 11.61
N ALA A 208 -10.57 3.37 11.07
CA ALA A 208 -11.57 2.68 11.88
C ALA A 208 -10.96 1.50 12.65
N PHE A 209 -10.09 0.71 12.00
CA PHE A 209 -9.48 -0.46 12.58
C PHE A 209 -8.61 -0.12 13.79
N PHE A 210 -7.67 0.82 13.65
CA PHE A 210 -6.75 1.14 14.74
C PHE A 210 -7.44 1.78 15.94
N LYS A 211 -8.41 2.65 15.73
CA LYS A 211 -9.22 3.19 16.82
C LYS A 211 -9.96 2.10 17.58
N GLN A 212 -10.63 1.21 16.86
CA GLN A 212 -11.48 0.20 17.49
C GLN A 212 -10.67 -0.95 18.13
N ILE A 213 -9.48 -1.33 17.61
CA ILE A 213 -8.64 -2.31 18.30
C ILE A 213 -8.12 -1.78 19.63
N GLN A 214 -7.76 -0.49 19.70
CA GLN A 214 -7.34 0.14 20.94
C GLN A 214 -8.49 0.19 21.96
N ASP A 215 -9.68 0.61 21.54
CA ASP A 215 -10.88 0.61 22.39
C ASP A 215 -11.24 -0.78 22.91
N ALA A 216 -10.96 -1.81 22.11
CA ALA A 216 -11.15 -3.22 22.49
C ALA A 216 -10.04 -3.78 23.39
N GLY A 217 -8.99 -2.99 23.70
CA GLY A 217 -7.84 -3.46 24.48
C GLY A 217 -6.88 -4.35 23.71
N ILE A 218 -6.91 -4.33 22.38
CA ILE A 218 -5.94 -5.01 21.51
C ILE A 218 -4.77 -4.05 21.31
N THR A 219 -3.82 -4.08 22.22
CA THR A 219 -2.70 -3.14 22.29
C THR A 219 -1.38 -3.85 22.53
N PRO A 220 -0.23 -3.24 22.22
CA PRO A 220 1.08 -3.82 22.54
C PRO A 220 1.26 -4.15 24.02
N SER A 221 0.73 -3.32 24.93
CA SER A 221 0.77 -3.57 26.37
C SER A 221 -0.04 -4.80 26.80
N SER A 222 -1.01 -5.21 26.00
CA SER A 222 -1.81 -6.42 26.20
C SER A 222 -1.31 -7.62 25.39
N GLY A 223 -0.10 -7.55 24.82
CA GLY A 223 0.53 -8.62 24.09
C GLY A 223 0.11 -8.75 22.62
N TYR A 224 -0.57 -7.73 22.05
CA TYR A 224 -0.93 -7.75 20.63
C TYR A 224 -0.01 -6.87 19.82
N TYR A 225 0.45 -7.36 18.69
CA TYR A 225 1.28 -6.61 17.77
C TYR A 225 0.70 -6.66 16.36
N VAL A 226 0.51 -5.50 15.76
CA VAL A 226 0.07 -5.38 14.36
C VAL A 226 1.29 -5.10 13.48
N MET A 227 1.41 -5.85 12.39
CA MET A 227 2.31 -5.56 11.28
C MET A 227 1.50 -5.09 10.09
N ASN A 228 1.79 -3.90 9.60
CA ASN A 228 1.08 -3.24 8.51
C ASN A 228 1.87 -3.32 7.20
N TYR A 229 1.16 -3.60 6.11
CA TYR A 229 1.72 -3.56 4.75
C TYR A 229 1.16 -2.43 3.90
N SER A 230 0.29 -1.60 4.47
CA SER A 230 -0.45 -0.56 3.72
C SER A 230 -0.46 0.81 4.39
N ILE A 231 0.09 0.94 5.60
CA ILE A 231 0.19 2.23 6.31
C ILE A 231 1.64 2.69 6.25
N ALA A 232 1.86 3.89 5.74
CA ALA A 232 3.14 4.57 5.73
C ALA A 232 3.15 5.76 6.71
N GLU A 233 4.26 6.50 6.77
CA GLU A 233 4.43 7.55 7.79
C GLU A 233 3.48 8.73 7.62
N GLU A 234 3.07 9.06 6.40
CA GLU A 234 2.14 10.16 6.11
C GLU A 234 0.75 9.91 6.69
N GLU A 235 0.33 8.67 6.79
CA GLU A 235 -0.99 8.30 7.31
C GLU A 235 -1.06 8.35 8.85
N ILE A 236 0.09 8.39 9.53
CA ILE A 236 0.16 8.40 11.00
C ILE A 236 -0.62 9.58 11.59
N SER A 237 -0.50 10.76 10.97
CA SER A 237 -1.21 11.95 11.45
C SER A 237 -2.73 11.87 11.32
N THR A 238 -3.22 11.16 10.30
CA THR A 238 -4.66 10.99 10.02
C THR A 238 -5.28 9.91 10.89
N ILE A 239 -4.55 8.80 11.10
CA ILE A 239 -5.00 7.71 11.95
C ILE A 239 -4.96 8.13 13.43
N GLY A 240 -3.91 8.84 13.83
CA GLY A 240 -3.57 9.22 15.19
C GLY A 240 -2.37 8.40 15.69
N PRO A 241 -1.24 9.07 16.03
CA PRO A 241 -0.02 8.38 16.47
C PRO A 241 -0.26 7.52 17.72
N GLU A 242 -1.16 7.94 18.60
CA GLU A 242 -1.53 7.21 19.82
C GLU A 242 -2.17 5.85 19.56
N PHE A 243 -2.78 5.65 18.39
CA PHE A 243 -3.37 4.38 17.98
C PHE A 243 -2.36 3.44 17.33
N LEU A 244 -1.23 3.96 16.87
CA LEU A 244 -0.21 3.22 16.13
C LEU A 244 1.03 2.91 16.98
N GLU A 245 1.18 3.53 18.13
CA GLU A 245 2.36 3.37 18.99
C GLU A 245 2.57 1.90 19.39
N GLY A 246 3.80 1.41 19.15
CA GLY A 246 4.21 0.03 19.44
C GLY A 246 3.77 -1.01 18.41
N HIS A 247 3.06 -0.62 17.36
CA HIS A 247 2.82 -1.43 16.18
C HIS A 247 3.91 -1.24 15.13
N TYR A 248 3.86 -1.99 14.04
CA TYR A 248 4.92 -2.05 13.03
C TYR A 248 4.38 -1.77 11.64
N GLY A 249 5.21 -1.21 10.79
CA GLY A 249 4.98 -1.08 9.35
C GLY A 249 6.18 -1.58 8.55
N ALA A 250 5.93 -2.17 7.41
CA ALA A 250 6.96 -2.67 6.51
C ALA A 250 6.86 -2.00 5.14
N TRP A 251 7.83 -1.15 4.84
CA TRP A 251 7.95 -0.43 3.59
C TRP A 251 9.39 -0.45 3.09
N ASN A 252 9.57 -0.21 1.80
CA ASN A 252 10.89 -0.06 1.18
C ASN A 252 11.52 1.34 1.38
N TYR A 253 10.75 2.30 1.90
CA TYR A 253 11.20 3.63 2.30
C TYR A 253 10.45 4.09 3.56
N MET A 254 11.16 4.76 4.43
CA MET A 254 10.64 5.52 5.58
C MET A 254 11.32 6.89 5.61
N MET A 255 10.56 7.96 5.73
CA MET A 255 11.09 9.34 5.78
C MET A 255 11.96 9.57 7.01
N SER A 256 11.68 8.87 8.10
CA SER A 256 12.44 8.90 9.35
C SER A 256 13.81 8.23 9.29
N ILE A 257 14.16 7.51 8.21
CA ILE A 257 15.46 6.87 8.05
C ILE A 257 16.58 7.94 8.03
N ASP A 258 17.51 7.83 8.97
CA ASP A 258 18.63 8.77 9.12
C ASP A 258 19.75 8.52 8.10
N THR A 259 19.50 8.89 6.83
CA THR A 259 20.51 8.90 5.78
C THR A 259 20.60 10.28 5.11
N PRO A 260 21.75 10.64 4.53
CA PRO A 260 21.87 11.91 3.78
C PRO A 260 20.85 12.04 2.64
N ALA A 261 20.55 10.93 1.94
CA ALA A 261 19.58 10.91 0.86
C ALA A 261 18.15 11.17 1.36
N SER A 262 17.75 10.49 2.45
CA SER A 262 16.43 10.67 3.07
C SER A 262 16.24 12.10 3.57
N LYS A 263 17.28 12.65 4.26
CA LYS A 263 17.25 14.04 4.73
C LYS A 263 17.15 15.06 3.59
N LYS A 264 17.81 14.80 2.46
CA LYS A 264 17.72 15.65 1.27
C LYS A 264 16.29 15.59 0.70
N PHE A 265 15.76 14.41 0.51
CA PHE A 265 14.40 14.19 0.00
C PHE A 265 13.35 14.86 0.89
N ALA A 266 13.38 14.61 2.19
CA ALA A 266 12.45 15.20 3.16
C ALA A 266 12.50 16.75 3.24
N LYS A 267 13.60 17.39 2.81
CA LYS A 267 13.67 18.85 2.67
C LYS A 267 13.00 19.35 1.39
N SER A 268 13.04 18.56 0.33
CA SER A 268 12.41 18.93 -0.95
C SER A 268 10.89 18.76 -0.92
N SER A 269 10.38 17.91 -0.01
CA SER A 269 8.94 17.63 0.15
C SER A 269 8.21 18.59 1.12
N ARG A 270 8.90 19.58 1.70
CA ARG A 270 8.36 20.65 2.55
C ARG A 270 8.23 21.95 1.76
#